data_e2017c24fa88fa5aae3af957ce2158d6
#
_entry.id   e2017c24fa88fa5aae3af957ce2158d6
#
_cell.length_a   1.000
_cell.length_b   1.000
_cell.length_c   1.000
_cell.angle_alpha   90.00
_cell.angle_beta   90.00
_cell.angle_gamma   90.00
#
_symmetry.space_group_name_H-M   'P 1'
#
loop_
_entity.id
_entity.type
_entity.pdbx_description
1 polymer ?
#
loop_
_entity_poly.entity_id
_entity_poly.type
_entity_poly.pdbx_seq_one_letter_code
_entity_poly.pdbx_strand_id
1 'polypeptide(L)'
;MIIFEIFFSCQENGLEFEACIVAQCDALINFIQQRKVELIEAITTEMNSKIQKVKEQMKSCDKKVQNVAGLIQYANECLQETDAASFLLVRITVG
;
A
#
# COMPACT_ATOMS: atom_id res chain seq x y z
N MET A 1 1.38 68.30 17.36
CA MET A 1 1.12 68.59 15.94
C MET A 1 0.30 67.47 15.32
N ILE A 2 -0.81 67.88 14.75
CA ILE A 2 -1.79 66.93 14.19
C ILE A 2 -1.19 66.10 13.04
N ILE A 3 -0.34 66.68 12.25
CA ILE A 3 0.28 65.99 11.09
C ILE A 3 1.19 64.84 11.55
N PHE A 4 1.95 64.99 12.61
CA PHE A 4 2.76 63.92 13.16
C PHE A 4 1.91 62.81 13.75
N GLU A 5 0.84 63.15 14.44
CA GLU A 5 -0.07 62.15 15.01
C GLU A 5 -0.75 61.33 13.93
N ILE A 6 -1.18 61.97 12.86
CA ILE A 6 -1.78 61.30 11.70
C ILE A 6 -0.73 60.40 11.04
N PHE A 7 0.49 60.89 10.85
CA PHE A 7 1.59 60.13 10.27
C PHE A 7 1.90 58.87 11.08
N PHE A 8 2.06 59.02 12.40
CA PHE A 8 2.33 57.90 13.28
C PHE A 8 1.17 56.91 13.31
N SER A 9 -0.06 57.41 13.33
CA SER A 9 -1.26 56.57 13.28
C SER A 9 -1.35 55.77 11.99
N CYS A 10 -1.07 56.39 10.85
CA CYS A 10 -1.01 55.70 9.55
C CYS A 10 0.13 54.64 9.51
N GLN A 11 1.28 54.96 10.10
CA GLN A 11 2.40 54.05 10.16
C GLN A 11 2.07 52.85 11.05
N GLU A 12 1.50 53.07 12.22
CA GLU A 12 1.05 52.00 13.12
C GLU A 12 0.01 51.13 12.45
N ASN A 13 -0.99 51.70 11.80
CA ASN A 13 -2.01 50.96 11.08
C ASN A 13 -1.43 50.15 9.94
N GLY A 14 -0.45 50.71 9.22
CA GLY A 14 0.27 49.99 8.17
C GLY A 14 1.06 48.79 8.70
N LEU A 15 1.77 48.99 9.83
CA LEU A 15 2.52 47.91 10.49
C LEU A 15 1.58 46.83 11.03
N GLU A 16 0.47 47.18 11.64
CA GLU A 16 -0.55 46.24 12.10
C GLU A 16 -1.14 45.45 10.94
N PHE A 17 -1.39 46.14 9.82
CA PHE A 17 -1.92 45.50 8.61
C PHE A 17 -0.90 44.50 8.02
N GLU A 18 0.36 44.91 7.94
CA GLU A 18 1.43 43.99 7.51
C GLU A 18 1.54 42.76 8.43
N ALA A 19 1.52 42.97 9.75
CA ALA A 19 1.57 41.88 10.71
C ALA A 19 0.38 40.95 10.56
N CYS A 20 -0.80 41.49 10.30
CA CYS A 20 -2.01 40.70 10.06
C CYS A 20 -1.89 39.86 8.78
N ILE A 21 -1.37 40.45 7.69
CA ILE A 21 -1.15 39.74 6.44
C ILE A 21 -0.15 38.61 6.63
N VAL A 22 0.97 38.89 7.30
CA VAL A 22 2.00 37.87 7.59
C VAL A 22 1.41 36.72 8.39
N ALA A 23 0.67 37.03 9.46
CA ALA A 23 0.05 36.02 10.30
C ALA A 23 -0.95 35.14 9.51
N GLN A 24 -1.76 35.74 8.66
CA GLN A 24 -2.71 35.02 7.82
C GLN A 24 -2.01 34.15 6.79
N CYS A 25 -0.97 34.68 6.14
CA CYS A 25 -0.19 33.91 5.19
C CYS A 25 0.53 32.73 5.84
N ASP A 26 1.13 32.96 7.02
CA ASP A 26 1.77 31.89 7.77
C ASP A 26 0.80 30.82 8.20
N ALA A 27 -0.41 31.20 8.62
CA ALA A 27 -1.47 30.27 8.96
C ALA A 27 -1.88 29.42 7.75
N LEU A 28 -2.01 30.04 6.58
CA LEU A 28 -2.33 29.34 5.33
C LEU A 28 -1.21 28.38 4.91
N ILE A 29 0.04 28.82 5.03
CA ILE A 29 1.19 27.97 4.72
C ILE A 29 1.21 26.74 5.65
N ASN A 30 1.01 26.96 6.95
CA ASN A 30 0.94 25.86 7.91
C ASN A 30 -0.20 24.91 7.61
N PHE A 31 -1.37 25.43 7.26
CA PHE A 31 -2.53 24.63 6.88
C PHE A 31 -2.22 23.77 5.63
N ILE A 32 -1.61 24.37 4.62
CA ILE A 32 -1.22 23.66 3.41
C ILE A 32 -0.20 22.56 3.69
N GLN A 33 0.81 22.86 4.51
CA GLN A 33 1.83 21.89 4.90
C GLN A 33 1.22 20.72 5.66
N GLN A 34 0.33 20.99 6.60
CA GLN A 34 -0.38 19.96 7.35
C GLN A 34 -1.24 19.10 6.43
N ARG A 35 -1.96 19.72 5.52
CA ARG A 35 -2.80 19.00 4.54
C ARG A 35 -1.95 18.12 3.63
N LYS A 36 -0.79 18.60 3.22
CA LYS A 36 0.17 17.82 2.44
C LYS A 36 0.58 16.54 3.17
N VAL A 37 0.95 16.66 4.44
CA VAL A 37 1.35 15.51 5.26
C VAL A 37 0.20 14.52 5.39
N GLU A 38 -1.01 14.99 5.70
CA GLU A 38 -2.20 14.16 5.82
C GLU A 38 -2.50 13.40 4.53
N LEU A 39 -2.39 14.06 3.38
CA LEU A 39 -2.63 13.43 2.08
C LEU A 39 -1.57 12.38 1.76
N ILE A 40 -0.31 12.66 2.04
CA ILE A 40 0.78 11.69 1.82
C ILE A 40 0.60 10.47 2.72
N GLU A 41 0.25 10.67 3.99
CA GLU A 41 -0.03 9.58 4.92
C GLU A 41 -1.21 8.73 4.46
N ALA A 42 -2.28 9.36 4.00
CA ALA A 42 -3.45 8.65 3.47
C ALA A 42 -3.09 7.80 2.24
N ILE A 43 -2.32 8.36 1.30
CA ILE A 43 -1.86 7.65 0.10
C ILE A 43 -0.96 6.49 0.49
N THR A 44 -0.01 6.70 1.39
CA THR A 44 0.93 5.67 1.85
C THR A 44 0.19 4.52 2.53
N THR A 45 -0.78 4.84 3.39
CA THR A 45 -1.60 3.83 4.07
C THR A 45 -2.41 3.00 3.07
N GLU A 46 -3.03 3.66 2.09
CA GLU A 46 -3.80 2.97 1.06
C GLU A 46 -2.92 2.08 0.19
N MET A 47 -1.76 2.56 -0.23
CA MET A 47 -0.79 1.77 -0.99
C MET A 47 -0.33 0.54 -0.21
N ASN A 48 0.03 0.71 1.07
CA ASN A 48 0.49 -0.38 1.91
C ASN A 48 -0.62 -1.42 2.12
N SER A 49 -1.86 -0.97 2.28
CA SER A 49 -3.01 -1.87 2.39
C SER A 49 -3.22 -2.69 1.12
N LYS A 50 -3.12 -2.06 -0.04
CA LYS A 50 -3.25 -2.75 -1.34
C LYS A 50 -2.11 -3.74 -1.57
N ILE A 51 -0.88 -3.35 -1.26
CA ILE A 51 0.29 -4.23 -1.36
C ILE A 51 0.12 -5.45 -0.46
N GLN A 52 -0.37 -5.26 0.77
CA GLN A 52 -0.61 -6.35 1.70
C GLN A 52 -1.65 -7.34 1.16
N LYS A 53 -2.74 -6.83 0.58
CA LYS A 53 -3.78 -7.67 -0.04
C LYS A 53 -3.21 -8.48 -1.21
N VAL A 54 -2.40 -7.86 -2.06
CA VAL A 54 -1.75 -8.55 -3.18
C VAL A 54 -0.81 -9.64 -2.67
N LYS A 55 -0.01 -9.36 -1.64
CA LYS A 55 0.88 -10.35 -1.01
C LYS A 55 0.11 -11.54 -0.47
N GLU A 56 -1.03 -11.31 0.19
CA GLU A 56 -1.90 -12.37 0.70
C GLU A 56 -2.47 -13.22 -0.43
N GLN A 57 -2.90 -12.59 -1.52
CA GLN A 57 -3.38 -13.30 -2.70
C GLN A 57 -2.27 -14.14 -3.35
N MET A 58 -1.06 -13.61 -3.44
CA MET A 58 0.10 -14.34 -3.96
C MET A 58 0.40 -15.58 -3.12
N LYS A 59 0.39 -15.45 -1.79
CA LYS A 59 0.58 -16.60 -0.88
C LYS A 59 -0.51 -17.65 -1.08
N SER A 60 -1.76 -17.22 -1.22
CA SER A 60 -2.87 -18.13 -1.47
C SER A 60 -2.73 -18.86 -2.81
N CYS A 61 -2.31 -18.16 -3.86
CA CYS A 61 -2.05 -18.76 -5.17
C CYS A 61 -0.89 -19.76 -5.10
N ASP A 62 0.21 -19.41 -4.44
CA ASP A 62 1.36 -20.31 -4.27
C ASP A 62 0.94 -21.60 -3.56
N LYS A 63 0.15 -21.47 -2.50
CA LYS A 63 -0.36 -22.62 -1.77
C LYS A 63 -1.21 -23.52 -2.65
N LYS A 64 -2.08 -22.95 -3.48
CA LYS A 64 -2.91 -23.71 -4.43
C LYS A 64 -2.05 -24.42 -5.48
N VAL A 65 -1.05 -23.74 -6.00
CA VAL A 65 -0.11 -24.33 -6.97
C VAL A 65 0.64 -25.50 -6.33
N GLN A 66 1.12 -25.35 -5.11
CA GLN A 66 1.79 -26.44 -4.38
C GLN A 66 0.86 -27.62 -4.13
N ASN A 67 -0.41 -27.36 -3.78
CA ASN A 67 -1.40 -28.41 -3.60
C ASN A 67 -1.67 -29.18 -4.89
N VAL A 68 -1.80 -28.48 -6.01
CA VAL A 68 -2.00 -29.09 -7.33
C VAL A 68 -0.76 -29.92 -7.73
N ALA A 69 0.43 -29.39 -7.53
CA ALA A 69 1.67 -30.10 -7.79
C ALA A 69 1.78 -31.40 -6.96
N GLY A 70 1.39 -31.33 -5.68
CA GLY A 70 1.34 -32.50 -4.81
C GLY A 70 0.33 -33.54 -5.28
N LEU A 71 -0.85 -33.12 -5.75
CA LEU A 71 -1.84 -34.02 -6.31
C LEU A 71 -1.38 -34.69 -7.61
N ILE A 72 -0.71 -33.94 -8.47
CA ILE A 72 -0.12 -34.49 -9.71
C ILE A 72 0.94 -35.54 -9.38
N GLN A 73 1.82 -35.26 -8.42
CA GLN A 73 2.83 -36.20 -7.98
C GLN A 73 2.21 -37.47 -7.42
N TYR A 74 1.20 -37.33 -6.57
CA TYR A 74 0.46 -38.49 -6.01
C TYR A 74 -0.20 -39.31 -7.11
N ALA A 75 -0.86 -38.69 -8.06
CA ALA A 75 -1.48 -39.34 -9.20
C ALA A 75 -0.46 -40.11 -10.04
N ASN A 76 0.72 -39.50 -10.30
CA ASN A 76 1.81 -40.18 -11.03
C ASN A 76 2.33 -41.40 -10.27
N GLU A 77 2.49 -41.30 -8.94
CA GLU A 77 2.89 -42.43 -8.11
C GLU A 77 1.87 -43.59 -8.17
N CYS A 78 0.58 -43.24 -8.08
CA CYS A 78 -0.50 -44.23 -8.20
C CYS A 78 -0.51 -44.93 -9.58
N LEU A 79 -0.28 -44.18 -10.64
CA LEU A 79 -0.19 -44.74 -11.99
C LEU A 79 1.01 -45.68 -12.14
N GLN A 80 2.17 -45.34 -11.58
CA GLN A 80 3.35 -46.20 -11.59
C GLN A 80 3.10 -47.50 -10.82
N GLU A 81 2.45 -47.42 -9.66
CA GLU A 81 2.08 -48.62 -8.89
C GLU A 81 1.10 -49.51 -9.68
N THR A 82 0.11 -48.93 -10.34
CA THR A 82 -0.84 -49.66 -11.16
C THR A 82 -0.15 -50.33 -12.35
N ASP A 83 0.76 -49.65 -13.02
CA ASP A 83 1.53 -50.19 -14.13
C ASP A 83 2.44 -51.33 -13.67
N ALA A 84 3.09 -51.18 -12.51
CA ALA A 84 3.93 -52.22 -11.94
C ALA A 84 3.11 -53.46 -11.56
N ALA A 85 1.95 -53.26 -10.95
CA ALA A 85 1.01 -54.34 -10.59
C ALA A 85 0.47 -55.04 -11.84
N SER A 86 0.12 -54.30 -12.89
CA SER A 86 -0.32 -54.86 -14.16
C SER A 86 0.78 -55.66 -14.83
N PHE A 87 2.00 -55.14 -14.81
CA PHE A 87 3.16 -55.83 -15.35
C PHE A 87 3.43 -57.18 -14.65
N LEU A 88 3.38 -57.17 -13.33
CA LEU A 88 3.54 -58.36 -12.50
C LEU A 88 2.45 -59.41 -12.80
N LEU A 89 1.18 -58.96 -12.90
CA LEU A 89 0.06 -59.82 -13.24
C LEU A 89 0.23 -60.49 -14.58
N VAL A 90 0.62 -59.76 -15.61
CA VAL A 90 0.89 -60.28 -16.93
C VAL A 90 2.03 -61.31 -16.90
N ARG A 91 3.08 -61.01 -16.18
CA ARG A 91 4.25 -61.85 -16.03
C ARG A 91 3.93 -63.18 -15.32
N ILE A 92 3.09 -63.15 -14.29
CA ILE A 92 2.63 -64.32 -13.56
C ILE A 92 1.70 -65.15 -14.42
N THR A 93 0.81 -64.52 -15.19
CA THR A 93 -0.17 -65.19 -16.04
C THR A 93 0.47 -65.83 -17.25
N VAL A 94 1.49 -65.26 -17.83
CA VAL A 94 2.19 -65.76 -19.04
C VAL A 94 3.34 -66.71 -18.69
N GLY A 95 3.88 -66.54 -17.51
CA GLY A 95 4.95 -67.39 -17.04
C GLY A 95 4.42 -68.60 -16.35
#